data_eb5b50a5a007119f5de2f7c5113e04cc
#
_entry.id   eb5b50a5a007119f5de2f7c5113e04cc
#
_cell.length_a   1.000
_cell.length_b   1.000
_cell.length_c   1.000
_cell.angle_alpha   90.00
_cell.angle_beta   90.00
_cell.angle_gamma   90.00
#
_symmetry.space_group_name_H-M   'P 1'
#
loop_
_entity.id
_entity.type
_entity.pdbx_description
1 polymer ?
#
loop_
_entity_poly.entity_id
_entity_poly.type
_entity_poly.pdbx_seq_one_letter_code
_entity_poly.pdbx_strand_id
1 'polypeptide(L)'
;MGIQKPSIPKGTRDFSPAEMMRRQYIFDTIRGVFRTYGFAPLETPSMENLSTLLGKYGDEGDKLLFKILNSGDYAAGLSGDEVRQASKICEKGLRYDLTVPFARYVVQHQGELTFPFKRYQIQPVWRADRPQKGRYREFYQCDVDVIGTRSLLCEVELVEIVERVFRALGIRVALKMNCLLYTSDAADDG
;
A
#
# COMPACT_ATOMS: atom_id res chain seq x y z
N MET A 1 -3.17 -42.27 0.18
CA MET A 1 -3.07 -40.79 -0.06
C MET A 1 -1.66 -40.36 0.31
N GLY A 2 -0.88 -39.83 -0.65
CA GLY A 2 0.45 -39.30 -0.33
C GLY A 2 0.33 -38.05 0.55
N ILE A 3 1.14 -37.98 1.61
CA ILE A 3 1.21 -36.79 2.48
C ILE A 3 1.79 -35.64 1.66
N GLN A 4 0.98 -34.65 1.32
CA GLN A 4 1.45 -33.42 0.67
C GLN A 4 2.27 -32.61 1.66
N LYS A 5 3.52 -32.30 1.30
CA LYS A 5 4.37 -31.43 2.15
C LYS A 5 3.76 -30.04 2.27
N PRO A 6 3.69 -29.45 3.48
CA PRO A 6 3.23 -28.09 3.67
C PRO A 6 4.08 -27.11 2.82
N SER A 7 3.44 -26.10 2.25
CA SER A 7 4.11 -25.06 1.46
C SER A 7 3.38 -23.74 1.64
N ILE A 8 4.10 -22.65 1.45
CA ILE A 8 3.54 -21.30 1.46
C ILE A 8 3.10 -20.90 0.03
N PRO A 9 2.16 -19.96 -0.12
CA PRO A 9 1.76 -19.44 -1.42
C PRO A 9 2.94 -18.85 -2.18
N LYS A 10 2.96 -19.04 -3.50
CA LYS A 10 4.03 -18.52 -4.36
C LYS A 10 4.07 -16.98 -4.30
N GLY A 11 5.25 -16.43 -4.03
CA GLY A 11 5.46 -14.98 -3.93
C GLY A 11 5.26 -14.42 -2.52
N THR A 12 5.04 -15.28 -1.53
CA THR A 12 5.09 -14.94 -0.11
C THR A 12 6.30 -15.58 0.54
N ARG A 13 6.61 -15.22 1.78
CA ARG A 13 7.67 -15.85 2.55
C ARG A 13 7.44 -15.74 4.05
N ASP A 14 7.97 -16.71 4.78
CA ASP A 14 8.11 -16.64 6.22
C ASP A 14 9.32 -15.77 6.61
N PHE A 15 9.27 -15.24 7.81
CA PHE A 15 10.39 -14.53 8.42
C PHE A 15 10.74 -15.22 9.74
N SER A 16 11.96 -15.69 9.85
CA SER A 16 12.49 -16.26 11.09
C SER A 16 12.54 -15.21 12.22
N PRO A 17 12.61 -15.63 13.49
CA PRO A 17 12.76 -14.69 14.61
C PRO A 17 13.90 -13.68 14.42
N ALA A 18 15.07 -14.15 13.94
CA ALA A 18 16.22 -13.29 13.69
C ALA A 18 15.97 -12.27 12.58
N GLU A 19 15.25 -12.66 11.51
CA GLU A 19 14.84 -11.73 10.45
C GLU A 19 13.82 -10.72 10.98
N MET A 20 12.87 -11.17 11.82
CA MET A 20 11.88 -10.27 12.41
C MET A 20 12.52 -9.24 13.33
N MET A 21 13.52 -9.60 14.13
CA MET A 21 14.27 -8.61 14.93
C MET A 21 14.91 -7.52 14.07
N ARG A 22 15.51 -7.88 12.93
CA ARG A 22 16.10 -6.91 11.99
C ARG A 22 15.02 -6.04 11.35
N ARG A 23 13.88 -6.63 11.00
CA ARG A 23 12.74 -5.88 10.44
C ARG A 23 12.15 -4.89 11.44
N GLN A 24 11.99 -5.29 12.70
CA GLN A 24 11.52 -4.38 13.75
C GLN A 24 12.49 -3.21 13.96
N TYR A 25 13.80 -3.47 13.98
CA TYR A 25 14.80 -2.39 14.03
C TYR A 25 14.62 -1.38 12.89
N ILE A 26 14.39 -1.86 11.66
CA ILE A 26 14.14 -0.98 10.50
C ILE A 26 12.85 -0.17 10.71
N PHE A 27 11.76 -0.83 11.09
CA PHE A 27 10.46 -0.17 11.30
C PHE A 27 10.53 0.84 12.44
N ASP A 28 11.20 0.53 13.54
CA ASP A 28 11.33 1.43 14.68
C ASP A 28 12.20 2.65 14.33
N THR A 29 13.25 2.46 13.55
CA THR A 29 14.07 3.55 13.02
C THR A 29 13.22 4.50 12.16
N ILE A 30 12.42 3.95 11.22
CA ILE A 30 11.53 4.72 10.35
C ILE A 30 10.47 5.45 11.18
N ARG A 31 9.79 4.78 12.10
CA ARG A 31 8.78 5.37 13.01
C ARG A 31 9.36 6.49 13.84
N GLY A 32 10.59 6.29 14.36
CA GLY A 32 11.30 7.31 15.13
C GLY A 32 11.48 8.60 14.34
N VAL A 33 11.94 8.50 13.10
CA VAL A 33 12.10 9.67 12.22
C VAL A 33 10.73 10.30 11.92
N PHE A 34 9.71 9.55 11.51
CA PHE A 34 8.39 10.10 11.20
C PHE A 34 7.80 10.90 12.37
N ARG A 35 7.93 10.37 13.58
CA ARG A 35 7.45 11.04 14.79
C ARG A 35 8.15 12.36 15.08
N THR A 36 9.46 12.50 14.79
CA THR A 36 10.19 13.76 14.99
C THR A 36 9.67 14.87 14.08
N TYR A 37 9.04 14.55 12.97
CA TYR A 37 8.40 15.51 12.06
C TYR A 37 6.89 15.69 12.31
N GLY A 38 6.37 15.15 13.41
CA GLY A 38 4.98 15.31 13.81
C GLY A 38 3.98 14.47 13.01
N PHE A 39 4.42 13.42 12.33
CA PHE A 39 3.51 12.50 11.65
C PHE A 39 2.85 11.55 12.64
N ALA A 40 1.52 11.44 12.57
CA ALA A 40 0.72 10.54 13.38
C ALA A 40 0.62 9.13 12.74
N PRO A 41 0.65 8.06 13.55
CA PRO A 41 0.43 6.71 13.04
C PRO A 41 -1.02 6.53 12.58
N LEU A 42 -1.20 5.84 11.46
CA LEU A 42 -2.50 5.42 10.95
C LEU A 42 -2.42 3.96 10.51
N GLU A 43 -3.51 3.23 10.72
CA GLU A 43 -3.71 1.91 10.14
C GLU A 43 -5.09 1.83 9.49
N THR A 44 -5.18 1.14 8.36
CA THR A 44 -6.41 0.84 7.65
C THR A 44 -6.57 -0.68 7.53
N PRO A 45 -7.78 -1.19 7.32
CA PRO A 45 -8.00 -2.62 7.13
C PRO A 45 -7.18 -3.19 5.95
N SER A 46 -6.78 -4.44 6.05
CA SER A 46 -6.11 -5.16 4.95
C SER A 46 -7.03 -5.40 3.75
N MET A 47 -8.32 -5.45 4.01
CA MET A 47 -9.39 -5.61 3.02
C MET A 47 -10.11 -4.30 2.80
N GLU A 48 -10.36 -3.97 1.55
CA GLU A 48 -11.22 -2.85 1.12
C GLU A 48 -12.36 -3.38 0.27
N ASN A 49 -13.44 -2.61 0.17
CA ASN A 49 -14.48 -2.90 -0.80
C ASN A 49 -13.88 -2.88 -2.20
N LEU A 50 -14.22 -3.87 -3.01
CA LEU A 50 -13.66 -4.00 -4.36
C LEU A 50 -13.99 -2.77 -5.22
N SER A 51 -15.16 -2.16 -5.03
CA SER A 51 -15.56 -0.90 -5.67
C SER A 51 -14.66 0.30 -5.31
N THR A 52 -14.03 0.28 -4.13
CA THR A 52 -13.06 1.31 -3.73
C THR A 52 -11.73 1.13 -4.45
N LEU A 53 -11.33 -0.10 -4.72
CA LEU A 53 -10.04 -0.44 -5.33
C LEU A 53 -10.06 -0.35 -6.86
N LEU A 54 -11.15 -0.79 -7.50
CA LEU A 54 -11.26 -0.84 -8.96
C LEU A 54 -11.21 0.55 -9.59
N GLY A 55 -10.58 0.63 -10.76
CA GLY A 55 -10.46 1.87 -11.55
C GLY A 55 -9.50 2.90 -10.95
N LYS A 56 -8.73 2.56 -9.92
CA LYS A 56 -7.76 3.47 -9.28
C LYS A 56 -6.33 3.27 -9.75
N TYR A 57 -6.04 2.12 -10.33
CA TYR A 57 -4.68 1.71 -10.71
C TYR A 57 -4.53 1.50 -12.22
N GLY A 58 -5.54 1.92 -13.02
CA GLY A 58 -5.62 1.62 -14.44
C GLY A 58 -5.87 0.13 -14.72
N ASP A 59 -6.11 -0.23 -15.97
CA ASP A 59 -6.49 -1.58 -16.39
C ASP A 59 -5.46 -2.66 -16.01
N GLU A 60 -4.17 -2.31 -16.03
CA GLU A 60 -3.11 -3.23 -15.63
C GLU A 60 -3.07 -3.43 -14.12
N GLY A 61 -3.21 -2.36 -13.34
CA GLY A 61 -3.23 -2.43 -11.88
C GLY A 61 -4.45 -3.21 -11.37
N ASP A 62 -5.59 -3.02 -11.97
CA ASP A 62 -6.82 -3.75 -11.61
C ASP A 62 -6.71 -5.27 -11.80
N LYS A 63 -5.87 -5.72 -12.76
CA LYS A 63 -5.54 -7.14 -12.94
C LYS A 63 -4.65 -7.70 -11.85
N LEU A 64 -3.92 -6.84 -11.15
CA LEU A 64 -3.00 -7.21 -10.06
C LEU A 64 -3.65 -7.20 -8.69
N LEU A 65 -4.94 -6.83 -8.58
CA LEU A 65 -5.70 -6.89 -7.34
C LEU A 65 -6.00 -8.34 -6.94
N PHE A 66 -5.67 -8.69 -5.70
CA PHE A 66 -6.18 -9.92 -5.08
C PHE A 66 -7.65 -9.71 -4.68
N LYS A 67 -8.54 -10.39 -5.39
CA LYS A 67 -9.97 -10.40 -5.10
C LYS A 67 -10.29 -11.50 -4.12
N ILE A 68 -11.19 -11.24 -3.16
CA ILE A 68 -11.58 -12.18 -2.12
C ILE A 68 -12.98 -12.68 -2.43
N LEU A 69 -13.12 -14.00 -2.59
CA LEU A 69 -14.43 -14.63 -2.76
C LEU A 69 -15.31 -14.35 -1.55
N ASN A 70 -16.59 -14.11 -1.82
CA ASN A 70 -17.59 -13.94 -0.76
C ASN A 70 -17.66 -15.19 0.11
N SER A 71 -17.87 -15.01 1.40
CA SER A 71 -17.96 -16.11 2.37
C SER A 71 -19.26 -16.91 2.16
N GLY A 72 -19.23 -18.19 2.51
CA GLY A 72 -20.36 -19.09 2.34
C GLY A 72 -20.51 -19.60 0.90
N ASP A 73 -21.74 -19.79 0.44
CA ASP A 73 -22.01 -20.18 -0.93
C ASP A 73 -21.98 -18.95 -1.83
N TYR A 74 -20.79 -18.61 -2.32
CA TYR A 74 -20.56 -17.43 -3.18
C TYR A 74 -21.26 -17.52 -4.54
N ALA A 75 -21.75 -18.71 -4.93
CA ALA A 75 -22.44 -18.95 -6.19
C ALA A 75 -23.97 -19.01 -6.03
N ALA A 76 -24.49 -18.97 -4.81
CA ALA A 76 -25.93 -19.06 -4.54
C ALA A 76 -26.73 -18.01 -5.32
N GLY A 77 -27.69 -18.46 -6.08
CA GLY A 77 -28.59 -17.60 -6.85
C GLY A 77 -27.98 -16.97 -8.11
N LEU A 78 -26.74 -17.32 -8.48
CA LEU A 78 -26.08 -16.82 -9.67
C LEU A 78 -26.15 -17.84 -10.82
N SER A 79 -26.30 -17.34 -12.04
CA SER A 79 -26.15 -18.15 -13.25
C SER A 79 -24.69 -18.54 -13.49
N GLY A 80 -24.45 -19.56 -14.33
CA GLY A 80 -23.09 -19.98 -14.67
C GLY A 80 -22.22 -18.90 -15.31
N ASP A 81 -22.82 -17.94 -16.00
CA ASP A 81 -22.10 -16.80 -16.59
C ASP A 81 -21.83 -15.70 -15.56
N GLU A 82 -22.72 -15.50 -14.60
CA GLU A 82 -22.52 -14.55 -13.51
C GLU A 82 -21.40 -14.98 -12.54
N VAL A 83 -21.28 -16.29 -12.26
CA VAL A 83 -20.19 -16.84 -11.42
C VAL A 83 -18.82 -16.59 -12.03
N ARG A 84 -18.72 -16.40 -13.35
CA ARG A 84 -17.45 -16.02 -14.02
C ARG A 84 -17.09 -14.55 -13.87
N GLN A 85 -18.03 -13.72 -13.41
CA GLN A 85 -17.81 -12.28 -13.19
C GLN A 85 -17.32 -12.05 -11.76
N ALA A 86 -16.05 -11.65 -11.62
CA ALA A 86 -15.45 -11.42 -10.31
C ALA A 86 -16.23 -10.40 -9.46
N SER A 87 -16.88 -9.41 -10.07
CA SER A 87 -17.72 -8.42 -9.37
C SER A 87 -18.99 -9.00 -8.74
N LYS A 88 -19.41 -10.18 -9.17
CA LYS A 88 -20.59 -10.86 -8.62
C LYS A 88 -20.26 -11.79 -7.44
N ILE A 89 -19.04 -12.31 -7.41
CA ILE A 89 -18.59 -13.30 -6.42
C ILE A 89 -17.54 -12.75 -5.44
N CYS A 90 -17.07 -11.52 -5.66
CA CYS A 90 -16.07 -10.85 -4.81
C CYS A 90 -16.53 -9.42 -4.50
N GLU A 91 -16.89 -9.16 -3.26
CA GLU A 91 -17.22 -7.81 -2.78
C GLU A 91 -15.98 -7.07 -2.25
N LYS A 92 -14.92 -7.80 -1.94
CA LYS A 92 -13.73 -7.30 -1.27
C LYS A 92 -12.47 -7.70 -2.04
N GLY A 93 -11.42 -6.91 -1.85
CA GLY A 93 -10.07 -7.25 -2.30
C GLY A 93 -9.04 -6.89 -1.23
N LEU A 94 -7.84 -7.46 -1.35
CA LEU A 94 -6.71 -7.01 -0.55
C LEU A 94 -6.20 -5.68 -1.10
N ARG A 95 -5.85 -4.76 -0.20
CA ARG A 95 -5.30 -3.45 -0.61
C ARG A 95 -4.02 -3.63 -1.42
N TYR A 96 -3.94 -2.89 -2.52
CA TYR A 96 -2.81 -2.91 -3.45
C TYR A 96 -1.67 -1.99 -2.99
N ASP A 97 -2.03 -0.90 -2.34
CA ASP A 97 -1.17 0.11 -1.74
C ASP A 97 -1.80 0.67 -0.45
N LEU A 98 -1.20 1.68 0.14
CA LEU A 98 -1.74 2.39 1.30
C LEU A 98 -2.40 3.72 0.93
N THR A 99 -2.25 4.19 -0.31
CA THR A 99 -2.76 5.49 -0.78
C THR A 99 -4.28 5.48 -0.93
N VAL A 100 -4.85 4.47 -1.61
CA VAL A 100 -6.31 4.38 -1.81
C VAL A 100 -7.06 4.18 -0.49
N PRO A 101 -6.66 3.26 0.41
CA PRO A 101 -7.24 3.17 1.75
C PRO A 101 -7.13 4.47 2.55
N PHE A 102 -6.01 5.18 2.44
CA PHE A 102 -5.84 6.47 3.08
C PHE A 102 -6.79 7.53 2.52
N ALA A 103 -6.92 7.64 1.21
CA ALA A 103 -7.86 8.57 0.58
C ALA A 103 -9.30 8.30 1.03
N ARG A 104 -9.72 7.03 1.08
CA ARG A 104 -11.03 6.63 1.61
C ARG A 104 -11.18 7.05 3.08
N TYR A 105 -10.16 6.82 3.93
CA TYR A 105 -10.18 7.23 5.33
C TYR A 105 -10.37 8.73 5.47
N VAL A 106 -9.62 9.54 4.72
CA VAL A 106 -9.72 11.00 4.75
C VAL A 106 -11.12 11.48 4.38
N VAL A 107 -11.71 10.92 3.32
CA VAL A 107 -13.08 11.28 2.90
C VAL A 107 -14.10 10.94 3.99
N GLN A 108 -13.97 9.79 4.64
CA GLN A 108 -14.89 9.36 5.70
C GLN A 108 -14.77 10.17 6.99
N HIS A 109 -13.58 10.69 7.30
CA HIS A 109 -13.28 11.36 8.57
C HIS A 109 -12.93 12.85 8.39
N GLN A 110 -13.19 13.44 7.21
CA GLN A 110 -12.76 14.82 6.94
C GLN A 110 -13.28 15.86 7.93
N GLY A 111 -14.43 15.64 8.55
CA GLY A 111 -14.99 16.50 9.59
C GLY A 111 -14.31 16.38 10.95
N GLU A 112 -13.52 15.34 11.16
CA GLU A 112 -12.79 15.05 12.42
C GLU A 112 -11.30 15.39 12.30
N LEU A 113 -10.78 15.52 11.07
CA LEU A 113 -9.36 15.73 10.81
C LEU A 113 -9.00 17.20 10.91
N THR A 114 -7.88 17.47 11.56
CA THR A 114 -7.24 18.80 11.56
C THR A 114 -6.24 18.88 10.41
N PHE A 115 -6.37 19.88 9.56
CA PHE A 115 -5.48 20.11 8.43
C PHE A 115 -4.41 21.20 8.75
N PRO A 116 -3.18 21.09 8.23
CA PRO A 116 -2.67 20.00 7.42
C PRO A 116 -2.57 18.70 8.22
N PHE A 117 -3.06 17.60 7.64
CA PHE A 117 -3.01 16.29 8.27
C PHE A 117 -1.76 15.54 7.79
N LYS A 118 -0.91 15.18 8.75
CA LYS A 118 0.36 14.47 8.54
C LYS A 118 0.23 13.07 9.11
N ARG A 119 0.31 12.05 8.27
CA ARG A 119 0.21 10.66 8.70
C ARG A 119 1.37 9.82 8.19
N TYR A 120 1.72 8.76 8.92
CA TYR A 120 2.50 7.66 8.40
C TYR A 120 1.77 6.33 8.58
N GLN A 121 2.08 5.37 7.70
CA GLN A 121 1.50 4.04 7.74
C GLN A 121 2.58 3.02 7.34
N ILE A 122 2.76 1.98 8.19
CA ILE A 122 3.72 0.89 7.94
C ILE A 122 2.94 -0.40 8.02
N GLN A 123 2.47 -0.88 6.87
CA GLN A 123 1.60 -2.05 6.78
C GLN A 123 1.89 -2.87 5.52
N PRO A 124 1.50 -4.17 5.49
CA PRO A 124 1.63 -5.00 4.31
C PRO A 124 0.62 -4.61 3.23
N VAL A 125 1.02 -4.82 1.97
CA VAL A 125 0.18 -4.68 0.77
C VAL A 125 0.35 -5.90 -0.11
N TRP A 126 -0.60 -6.12 -1.03
CA TRP A 126 -0.65 -7.34 -1.85
C TRP A 126 -0.82 -7.01 -3.31
N ARG A 127 0.06 -7.56 -4.15
CA ARG A 127 0.00 -7.41 -5.60
C ARG A 127 0.16 -8.77 -6.27
N ALA A 128 -0.73 -9.11 -7.18
CA ALA A 128 -0.71 -10.39 -7.89
C ALA A 128 0.36 -10.45 -9.00
N ASP A 129 1.42 -9.69 -8.85
CA ASP A 129 2.56 -9.68 -9.76
C ASP A 129 3.19 -11.06 -9.96
N ARG A 130 3.86 -11.26 -11.10
CA ARG A 130 4.70 -12.43 -11.30
C ARG A 130 5.89 -12.36 -10.34
N PRO A 131 6.01 -13.33 -9.40
CA PRO A 131 7.09 -13.31 -8.44
C PRO A 131 8.46 -13.46 -9.12
N GLN A 132 9.41 -12.63 -8.69
CA GLN A 132 10.81 -12.69 -9.11
C GLN A 132 11.71 -12.23 -7.96
N LYS A 133 13.02 -12.34 -8.11
CA LYS A 133 13.98 -11.93 -7.09
C LYS A 133 13.75 -10.46 -6.69
N GLY A 134 13.47 -10.22 -5.40
CA GLY A 134 13.19 -8.88 -4.88
C GLY A 134 11.76 -8.37 -5.11
N ARG A 135 10.89 -9.13 -5.80
CA ARG A 135 9.49 -8.76 -6.03
C ARG A 135 8.56 -9.84 -5.50
N TYR A 136 7.92 -9.53 -4.40
CA TYR A 136 6.99 -10.41 -3.70
C TYR A 136 5.54 -10.00 -3.96
N ARG A 137 4.61 -10.92 -3.70
CA ARG A 137 3.18 -10.66 -3.74
C ARG A 137 2.64 -10.05 -2.47
N GLU A 138 3.37 -10.24 -1.37
CA GLU A 138 3.11 -9.60 -0.07
C GLU A 138 4.38 -8.89 0.37
N PHE A 139 4.29 -7.59 0.65
CA PHE A 139 5.41 -6.79 1.13
C PHE A 139 4.91 -5.59 1.93
N TYR A 140 5.79 -4.99 2.72
CA TYR A 140 5.47 -3.81 3.50
C TYR A 140 5.75 -2.53 2.70
N GLN A 141 4.82 -1.57 2.80
CA GLN A 141 5.05 -0.18 2.46
C GLN A 141 5.22 0.64 3.75
N CYS A 142 6.07 1.65 3.68
CA CYS A 142 6.30 2.63 4.73
C CYS A 142 5.98 3.99 4.12
N ASP A 143 4.72 4.38 4.17
CA ASP A 143 4.23 5.59 3.53
C ASP A 143 4.13 6.72 4.53
N VAL A 144 4.46 7.93 4.07
CA VAL A 144 4.32 9.18 4.80
C VAL A 144 3.69 10.21 3.89
N ASP A 145 2.59 10.82 4.33
CA ASP A 145 1.79 11.75 3.52
C ASP A 145 1.39 12.99 4.30
N VAL A 146 1.26 14.08 3.58
CA VAL A 146 0.70 15.35 4.05
C VAL A 146 -0.44 15.75 3.14
N ILE A 147 -1.59 16.07 3.70
CA ILE A 147 -2.75 16.56 2.94
C ILE A 147 -3.29 17.85 3.55
N GLY A 148 -4.01 18.64 2.73
CA GLY A 148 -4.70 19.85 3.17
C GLY A 148 -3.80 21.08 3.26
N THR A 149 -2.67 21.10 2.55
CA THR A 149 -1.79 22.27 2.40
C THR A 149 -1.25 22.38 0.97
N ARG A 150 -0.90 23.58 0.55
CA ARG A 150 -0.17 23.87 -0.70
C ARG A 150 1.26 24.31 -0.45
N SER A 151 1.74 24.22 0.79
CA SER A 151 3.09 24.66 1.15
C SER A 151 4.13 23.67 0.62
N LEU A 152 5.04 24.15 -0.21
CA LEU A 152 6.20 23.39 -0.70
C LEU A 152 7.19 23.01 0.40
N LEU A 153 7.09 23.61 1.59
CA LEU A 153 7.90 23.20 2.75
C LEU A 153 7.65 21.75 3.15
N CYS A 154 6.45 21.21 2.88
CA CYS A 154 6.16 19.80 3.13
C CYS A 154 7.00 18.88 2.24
N GLU A 155 7.29 19.27 1.00
CA GLU A 155 8.15 18.50 0.10
C GLU A 155 9.60 18.49 0.58
N VAL A 156 10.08 19.64 1.06
CA VAL A 156 11.44 19.74 1.69
C VAL A 156 11.51 18.83 2.91
N GLU A 157 10.50 18.84 3.75
CA GLU A 157 10.40 17.99 4.95
C GLU A 157 10.41 16.49 4.58
N LEU A 158 9.68 16.09 3.53
CA LEU A 158 9.70 14.71 3.05
C LEU A 158 11.08 14.29 2.53
N VAL A 159 11.81 15.18 1.84
CA VAL A 159 13.20 14.94 1.42
C VAL A 159 14.11 14.73 2.63
N GLU A 160 14.01 15.59 3.65
CA GLU A 160 14.78 15.43 4.88
C GLU A 160 14.47 14.14 5.63
N ILE A 161 13.19 13.74 5.67
CA ILE A 161 12.75 12.48 6.28
C ILE A 161 13.45 11.30 5.59
N VAL A 162 13.42 11.24 4.25
CA VAL A 162 14.08 10.18 3.49
C VAL A 162 15.57 10.15 3.80
N GLU A 163 16.25 11.30 3.76
CA GLU A 163 17.67 11.39 4.08
C GLU A 163 17.98 10.89 5.48
N ARG A 164 17.21 11.33 6.49
CA ARG A 164 17.41 10.93 7.89
C ARG A 164 17.18 9.44 8.11
N VAL A 165 16.13 8.84 7.50
CA VAL A 165 15.86 7.42 7.60
C VAL A 165 17.04 6.60 7.04
N PHE A 166 17.49 6.89 5.83
CA PHE A 166 18.58 6.14 5.23
C PHE A 166 19.93 6.37 5.90
N ARG A 167 20.17 7.59 6.38
CA ARG A 167 21.36 7.88 7.20
C ARG A 167 21.36 7.09 8.51
N ALA A 168 20.22 7.01 9.21
CA ALA A 168 20.08 6.24 10.44
C ALA A 168 20.26 4.74 10.23
N LEU A 169 19.87 4.23 9.04
CA LEU A 169 20.08 2.85 8.63
C LEU A 169 21.48 2.57 8.06
N GLY A 170 22.34 3.58 7.93
CA GLY A 170 23.69 3.45 7.36
C GLY A 170 23.70 3.19 5.85
N ILE A 171 22.64 3.55 5.13
CA ILE A 171 22.49 3.30 3.69
C ILE A 171 22.68 4.61 2.92
N ARG A 172 23.59 4.62 1.97
CA ARG A 172 23.76 5.75 1.03
C ARG A 172 22.75 5.64 -0.10
N VAL A 173 22.00 6.72 -0.33
CA VAL A 173 20.96 6.80 -1.37
C VAL A 173 21.12 8.06 -2.20
N ALA A 174 20.62 8.03 -3.44
CA ALA A 174 20.36 9.21 -4.25
C ALA A 174 18.86 9.41 -4.34
N LEU A 175 18.37 10.55 -3.88
CA LEU A 175 16.95 10.91 -3.98
C LEU A 175 16.68 11.55 -5.34
N LYS A 176 15.69 11.00 -6.06
CA LYS A 176 15.17 11.60 -7.29
C LYS A 176 13.76 12.10 -7.01
N MET A 177 13.52 13.37 -7.21
CA MET A 177 12.20 13.98 -7.07
C MET A 177 11.50 14.03 -8.42
N ASN A 178 10.22 13.61 -8.43
CA ASN A 178 9.32 13.72 -9.57
C ASN A 178 8.08 14.50 -9.14
N CYS A 179 7.61 15.39 -10.00
CA CYS A 179 6.31 16.02 -9.87
C CYS A 179 5.38 15.51 -10.96
N LEU A 180 4.29 14.83 -10.60
CA LEU A 180 3.32 14.30 -11.57
C LEU A 180 2.59 15.38 -12.35
N LEU A 181 2.43 16.58 -11.77
CA LEU A 181 1.81 17.73 -12.45
C LEU A 181 2.67 18.25 -13.62
N TYR A 182 3.98 18.28 -13.45
CA TYR A 182 4.88 18.75 -14.50
C TYR A 182 5.11 17.73 -15.63
N THR A 183 4.89 16.44 -15.36
CA THR A 183 5.01 15.42 -16.41
C THR A 183 3.78 15.33 -17.31
N SER A 184 2.61 15.81 -16.89
CA SER A 184 1.42 15.90 -17.75
C SER A 184 1.45 17.13 -18.66
N ASP A 185 1.95 18.27 -18.19
CA ASP A 185 2.04 19.49 -19.00
C ASP A 185 3.11 19.42 -20.08
N ALA A 186 4.20 18.67 -19.84
CA ALA A 186 5.25 18.45 -20.84
C ALA A 186 4.84 17.52 -22.01
N ALA A 187 3.72 16.80 -21.89
CA ALA A 187 3.19 15.94 -22.94
C ALA A 187 2.22 16.68 -23.90
N ASP A 188 1.69 17.84 -23.48
CA ASP A 188 0.75 18.63 -24.29
C ASP A 188 1.44 19.72 -25.14
N ASP A 189 2.75 19.96 -24.98
CA ASP A 189 3.53 20.93 -25.73
C ASP A 189 4.37 20.31 -26.88
N GLY A 190 3.97 19.13 -27.39
CA GLY A 190 4.62 18.40 -28.47
C GLY A 190 3.76 18.23 -29.71
#